data_3430d96b0c6364ef3890e230187d737d
#
_entry.id   3430d96b0c6364ef3890e230187d737d
#
_cell.length_a   1.000
_cell.length_b   1.000
_cell.length_c   1.000
_cell.angle_alpha   90.00
_cell.angle_beta   90.00
_cell.angle_gamma   90.00
#
_symmetry.space_group_name_H-M   'P 1'
#
loop_
_entity.id
_entity.type
_entity.pdbx_description
1 polymer ?
#
loop_
_entity_poly.entity_id
_entity_poly.type
_entity_poly.pdbx_seq_one_letter_code
_entity_poly.pdbx_strand_id
1 'polypeptide(L)'
;MPSAKDTSGGRVIWITGLSGAGKTTLARALLEHLPGAILLDGDELREVLGAAQSGFDADSRKRLALTYARMARLLAGQGFTVIVATISLFHAVHAWNREHLPGYLEVFLDVPEGERRRRDPKGLYAAEQAGRVTAMAGGETRVELPLSPHLHLDAALSVEESARRILEHCGPPREQDRGRHS
;
A
#
# COMPACT_ATOMS: atom_id res chain seq x y z
N MET A 1 24.99 -11.34 18.22
CA MET A 1 25.17 -11.53 16.79
C MET A 1 23.87 -11.23 16.09
N PRO A 2 23.75 -10.15 15.32
CA PRO A 2 22.55 -9.96 14.50
C PRO A 2 22.55 -11.03 13.42
N SER A 3 21.51 -11.85 13.39
CA SER A 3 21.27 -12.86 12.36
C SER A 3 21.26 -12.17 11.00
N ALA A 4 22.09 -12.65 10.08
CA ALA A 4 22.04 -12.25 8.69
C ALA A 4 20.62 -12.44 8.21
N LYS A 5 19.93 -11.34 7.82
CA LYS A 5 18.61 -11.41 7.19
C LYS A 5 18.80 -12.23 5.92
N ASP A 6 18.21 -13.41 5.93
CA ASP A 6 18.16 -14.31 4.77
C ASP A 6 17.64 -13.53 3.57
N THR A 7 18.53 -13.26 2.61
CA THR A 7 18.22 -12.43 1.43
C THR A 7 17.51 -13.24 0.33
N SER A 8 17.21 -14.50 0.60
CA SER A 8 16.47 -15.40 -0.30
C SER A 8 14.96 -15.32 -0.18
N GLY A 9 14.41 -14.56 0.78
CA GLY A 9 12.98 -14.41 1.03
C GLY A 9 12.31 -13.37 0.14
N GLY A 10 10.98 -13.41 0.05
CA GLY A 10 10.16 -12.39 -0.60
C GLY A 10 10.30 -11.02 0.06
N ARG A 11 9.62 -10.02 -0.49
CA ARG A 11 9.60 -8.65 0.04
C ARG A 11 8.21 -8.07 0.00
N VAL A 12 7.98 -7.01 0.78
CA VAL A 12 6.71 -6.28 0.77
C VAL A 12 6.95 -4.80 0.46
N ILE A 13 6.34 -4.31 -0.62
CA ILE A 13 6.28 -2.90 -0.98
C ILE A 13 4.91 -2.40 -0.52
N TRP A 14 4.88 -1.59 0.53
CA TRP A 14 3.66 -1.08 1.14
C TRP A 14 3.43 0.36 0.72
N ILE A 15 2.48 0.57 -0.20
CA ILE A 15 2.12 1.89 -0.72
C ILE A 15 0.92 2.40 0.07
N THR A 16 1.11 3.45 0.84
CA THR A 16 0.07 4.08 1.63
C THR A 16 -0.14 5.55 1.22
N GLY A 17 -1.28 6.09 1.55
CA GLY A 17 -1.68 7.45 1.22
C GLY A 17 -3.21 7.58 1.22
N LEU A 18 -3.71 8.79 1.24
CA LEU A 18 -5.14 9.07 1.29
C LEU A 18 -5.88 8.65 0.01
N SER A 19 -7.20 8.63 0.03
CA SER A 19 -8.01 8.35 -1.15
C SER A 19 -7.70 9.34 -2.27
N GLY A 20 -7.63 8.86 -3.52
CA GLY A 20 -7.26 9.69 -4.68
C GLY A 20 -5.76 9.98 -4.82
N ALA A 21 -4.88 9.47 -3.95
CA ALA A 21 -3.44 9.68 -4.05
C ALA A 21 -2.77 8.94 -5.23
N GLY A 22 -3.43 7.97 -5.87
CA GLY A 22 -2.87 7.23 -7.01
C GLY A 22 -2.16 5.93 -6.65
N LYS A 23 -2.39 5.38 -5.46
CA LYS A 23 -1.76 4.13 -4.98
C LYS A 23 -1.92 2.95 -5.94
N THR A 24 -3.14 2.67 -6.36
CA THR A 24 -3.46 1.56 -7.29
C THR A 24 -2.77 1.75 -8.65
N THR A 25 -2.75 2.98 -9.16
CA THR A 25 -2.08 3.30 -10.43
C THR A 25 -0.58 3.05 -10.34
N LEU A 26 0.06 3.51 -9.27
CA LEU A 26 1.49 3.28 -9.03
C LEU A 26 1.78 1.78 -8.82
N ALA A 27 0.94 1.07 -8.07
CA ALA A 27 1.09 -0.36 -7.83
C ALA A 27 1.01 -1.17 -9.15
N ARG A 28 0.10 -0.82 -10.04
CA ARG A 28 -0.02 -1.45 -11.37
C ARG A 28 1.19 -1.17 -12.25
N ALA A 29 1.71 0.06 -12.25
CA ALA A 29 2.94 0.38 -12.98
C ALA A 29 4.14 -0.43 -12.47
N LEU A 30 4.23 -0.67 -11.15
CA LEU A 30 5.28 -1.53 -10.59
C LEU A 30 5.15 -2.99 -11.03
N LEU A 31 3.94 -3.52 -11.21
CA LEU A 31 3.74 -4.90 -11.71
C LEU A 31 4.36 -5.12 -13.08
N GLU A 32 4.38 -4.10 -13.94
CA GLU A 32 4.98 -4.19 -15.28
C GLU A 32 6.51 -4.41 -15.21
N HIS A 33 7.14 -3.97 -14.11
CA HIS A 33 8.58 -4.08 -13.88
C HIS A 33 8.98 -5.20 -12.90
N LEU A 34 8.02 -5.82 -12.24
CA LEU A 34 8.24 -6.87 -11.25
C LEU A 34 7.45 -8.14 -11.64
N PRO A 35 7.92 -8.90 -12.64
CA PRO A 35 7.26 -10.14 -13.07
C PRO A 35 7.07 -11.10 -11.89
N GLY A 36 5.88 -11.67 -11.76
CA GLY A 36 5.54 -12.58 -10.67
C GLY A 36 5.22 -11.90 -9.33
N ALA A 37 5.26 -10.59 -9.24
CA ALA A 37 4.79 -9.88 -8.04
C ALA A 37 3.27 -10.01 -7.88
N ILE A 38 2.82 -10.02 -6.63
CA ILE A 38 1.41 -10.11 -6.26
C ILE A 38 0.94 -8.74 -5.79
N LEU A 39 -0.16 -8.24 -6.37
CA LEU A 39 -0.83 -7.02 -5.92
C LEU A 39 -1.92 -7.36 -4.91
N LEU A 40 -1.87 -6.72 -3.77
CA LEU A 40 -2.93 -6.67 -2.76
C LEU A 40 -3.49 -5.24 -2.72
N ASP A 41 -4.53 -4.99 -3.51
CA ASP A 41 -5.24 -3.71 -3.50
C ASP A 41 -6.26 -3.69 -2.37
N GLY A 42 -6.27 -2.63 -1.56
CA GLY A 42 -7.11 -2.52 -0.38
C GLY A 42 -8.60 -2.50 -0.68
N ASP A 43 -9.02 -2.00 -1.84
CA ASP A 43 -10.44 -2.00 -2.24
C ASP A 43 -10.87 -3.40 -2.70
N GLU A 44 -10.05 -4.07 -3.51
CA GLU A 44 -10.30 -5.45 -3.95
C GLU A 44 -10.31 -6.41 -2.76
N LEU A 45 -9.35 -6.26 -1.83
CA LEU A 45 -9.31 -7.07 -0.61
C LEU A 45 -10.52 -6.85 0.29
N ARG A 46 -11.01 -5.61 0.38
CA ARG A 46 -12.22 -5.30 1.15
C ARG A 46 -13.43 -6.04 0.58
N GLU A 47 -13.55 -6.11 -0.74
CA GLU A 47 -14.61 -6.84 -1.42
C GLU A 47 -14.48 -8.34 -1.19
N VAL A 48 -13.33 -8.93 -1.49
CA VAL A 48 -13.04 -10.38 -1.36
C VAL A 48 -13.25 -10.88 0.07
N LEU A 49 -12.87 -10.10 1.06
CA LEU A 49 -13.03 -10.46 2.48
C LEU A 49 -14.44 -10.21 3.03
N GLY A 50 -15.37 -9.75 2.20
CA GLY A 50 -16.72 -9.37 2.65
C GLY A 50 -16.74 -8.21 3.64
N ALA A 51 -15.65 -7.48 3.74
CA ALA A 51 -15.47 -6.40 4.71
C ALA A 51 -16.20 -5.11 4.30
N ALA A 52 -16.92 -5.10 3.19
CA ALA A 52 -17.77 -3.99 2.77
C ALA A 52 -18.88 -3.68 3.81
N GLN A 53 -19.28 -4.69 4.58
CA GLN A 53 -20.25 -4.59 5.68
C GLN A 53 -19.59 -4.41 7.06
N SER A 54 -18.26 -4.51 7.15
CA SER A 54 -17.53 -4.25 8.39
C SER A 54 -17.58 -2.76 8.67
N GLY A 55 -17.79 -2.38 9.94
CA GLY A 55 -17.92 -0.99 10.35
C GLY A 55 -16.84 -0.07 9.78
N PHE A 56 -17.20 1.18 9.54
CA PHE A 56 -16.28 2.22 9.05
C PHE A 56 -15.50 2.90 10.20
N ASP A 57 -15.65 2.41 11.43
CA ASP A 57 -14.92 2.91 12.60
C ASP A 57 -13.41 2.65 12.52
N ALA A 58 -12.63 3.39 13.27
CA ALA A 58 -11.17 3.34 13.25
C ALA A 58 -10.62 1.95 13.64
N ASP A 59 -11.26 1.27 14.59
CA ASP A 59 -10.81 -0.04 15.07
C ASP A 59 -11.04 -1.14 14.02
N SER A 60 -12.19 -1.12 13.35
CA SER A 60 -12.49 -2.02 12.24
C SER A 60 -11.53 -1.84 11.08
N ARG A 61 -11.22 -0.60 10.71
CA ARG A 61 -10.22 -0.28 9.68
C ARG A 61 -8.81 -0.73 10.07
N LYS A 62 -8.42 -0.55 11.33
CA LYS A 62 -7.12 -0.99 11.85
C LYS A 62 -7.00 -2.51 11.83
N ARG A 63 -8.04 -3.24 12.28
CA ARG A 63 -8.07 -4.71 12.19
C ARG A 63 -7.92 -5.19 10.75
N LEU A 64 -8.64 -4.58 9.82
CA LEU A 64 -8.56 -4.91 8.40
C LEU A 64 -7.16 -4.64 7.83
N ALA A 65 -6.54 -3.51 8.15
CA ALA A 65 -5.18 -3.19 7.74
C ALA A 65 -4.15 -4.22 8.25
N LEU A 66 -4.30 -4.69 9.51
CA LEU A 66 -3.47 -5.77 10.05
C LEU A 66 -3.74 -7.12 9.36
N THR A 67 -4.97 -7.36 8.89
CA THR A 67 -5.26 -8.55 8.07
C THR A 67 -4.51 -8.50 6.75
N TYR A 68 -4.50 -7.37 6.05
CA TYR A 68 -3.71 -7.18 4.83
C TYR A 68 -2.21 -7.39 5.09
N ALA A 69 -1.70 -6.87 6.19
CA ALA A 69 -0.30 -7.04 6.58
C ALA A 69 0.07 -8.51 6.81
N ARG A 70 -0.80 -9.27 7.47
CA ARG A 70 -0.60 -10.72 7.68
C ARG A 70 -0.67 -11.51 6.39
N MET A 71 -1.56 -11.16 5.46
CA MET A 71 -1.61 -11.76 4.12
C MET A 71 -0.33 -11.48 3.34
N ALA A 72 0.14 -10.23 3.35
CA ALA A 72 1.39 -9.86 2.71
C ALA A 72 2.59 -10.63 3.31
N ARG A 73 2.64 -10.78 4.64
CA ARG A 73 3.66 -11.59 5.31
C ARG A 73 3.64 -13.05 4.87
N LEU A 74 2.45 -13.65 4.78
CA LEU A 74 2.28 -15.04 4.36
C LEU A 74 2.83 -15.27 2.96
N LEU A 75 2.47 -14.40 2.01
CA LEU A 75 2.91 -14.50 0.62
C LEU A 75 4.41 -14.19 0.47
N ALA A 76 4.91 -13.16 1.14
CA ALA A 76 6.32 -12.84 1.13
C ALA A 76 7.18 -13.93 1.80
N GLY A 77 6.65 -14.60 2.83
CA GLY A 77 7.28 -15.79 3.43
C GLY A 77 7.42 -16.98 2.47
N GLN A 78 6.62 -17.03 1.41
CA GLN A 78 6.71 -18.02 0.33
C GLN A 78 7.63 -17.57 -0.82
N GLY A 79 8.32 -16.43 -0.67
CA GLY A 79 9.28 -15.92 -1.64
C GLY A 79 8.70 -14.91 -2.64
N PHE A 80 7.42 -14.54 -2.55
CA PHE A 80 6.84 -13.56 -3.48
C PHE A 80 7.25 -12.12 -3.16
N THR A 81 7.40 -11.31 -4.20
CA THR A 81 7.33 -9.86 -4.06
C THR A 81 5.86 -9.46 -3.96
N VAL A 82 5.48 -8.82 -2.87
CA VAL A 82 4.08 -8.41 -2.62
C VAL A 82 3.99 -6.88 -2.62
N ILE A 83 3.12 -6.35 -3.46
CA ILE A 83 2.82 -4.92 -3.51
C ILE A 83 1.48 -4.74 -2.80
N VAL A 84 1.44 -3.93 -1.76
CA VAL A 84 0.20 -3.60 -1.03
C VAL A 84 -0.15 -2.15 -1.30
N ALA A 85 -1.35 -1.89 -1.85
CA ALA A 85 -1.85 -0.55 -2.12
C ALA A 85 -3.07 -0.28 -1.22
N THR A 86 -2.90 0.48 -0.15
CA THR A 86 -3.97 0.68 0.85
C THR A 86 -3.84 2.04 1.55
N ILE A 87 -4.92 2.53 2.11
CA ILE A 87 -4.88 3.72 2.98
C ILE A 87 -4.11 3.40 4.27
N SER A 88 -4.60 2.49 5.09
CA SER A 88 -3.97 1.91 6.31
C SER A 88 -3.05 2.87 7.10
N LEU A 89 -3.50 4.10 7.30
CA LEU A 89 -2.75 5.18 7.98
C LEU A 89 -2.93 5.06 9.50
N PHE A 90 -2.24 4.08 10.09
CA PHE A 90 -2.19 3.79 11.53
C PHE A 90 -0.75 3.50 11.95
N HIS A 91 -0.22 4.25 12.91
CA HIS A 91 1.14 4.05 13.42
C HIS A 91 1.38 2.61 13.92
N ALA A 92 0.38 2.01 14.58
CA ALA A 92 0.47 0.64 15.06
C ALA A 92 0.62 -0.39 13.92
N VAL A 93 0.00 -0.14 12.75
CA VAL A 93 0.15 -0.99 11.56
C VAL A 93 1.54 -0.83 10.98
N HIS A 94 2.02 0.40 10.84
CA HIS A 94 3.35 0.69 10.32
C HIS A 94 4.45 0.09 11.22
N ALA A 95 4.30 0.19 12.54
CA ALA A 95 5.22 -0.43 13.51
C ALA A 95 5.23 -1.96 13.36
N TRP A 96 4.06 -2.58 13.30
CA TRP A 96 3.92 -4.02 13.11
C TRP A 96 4.56 -4.47 11.78
N ASN A 97 4.34 -3.72 10.71
CA ASN A 97 4.92 -4.02 9.40
C ASN A 97 6.45 -4.01 9.44
N ARG A 98 7.06 -3.00 10.07
CA ARG A 98 8.53 -2.90 10.22
C ARG A 98 9.13 -4.07 10.95
N GLU A 99 8.43 -4.57 11.96
CA GLU A 99 8.90 -5.68 12.78
C GLU A 99 8.74 -7.04 12.09
N HIS A 100 7.66 -7.24 11.31
CA HIS A 100 7.24 -8.56 10.90
C HIS A 100 7.33 -8.84 9.39
N LEU A 101 7.35 -7.80 8.54
CA LEU A 101 7.37 -8.00 7.09
C LEU A 101 8.79 -8.16 6.55
N PRO A 102 9.08 -9.22 5.78
CA PRO A 102 10.38 -9.39 5.16
C PRO A 102 10.61 -8.35 4.07
N GLY A 103 11.81 -7.79 3.98
CA GLY A 103 12.18 -6.83 2.95
C GLY A 103 11.21 -5.65 2.84
N TYR A 104 10.68 -5.19 3.98
CA TYR A 104 9.65 -4.15 4.05
C TYR A 104 10.13 -2.81 3.51
N LEU A 105 9.42 -2.29 2.54
CA LEU A 105 9.59 -0.96 1.97
C LEU A 105 8.28 -0.16 2.13
N GLU A 106 8.30 0.87 2.96
CA GLU A 106 7.17 1.77 3.17
C GLU A 106 7.27 2.97 2.25
N VAL A 107 6.25 3.13 1.39
CA VAL A 107 6.12 4.23 0.44
C VAL A 107 4.89 5.05 0.81
N PHE A 108 5.08 6.32 1.11
CA PHE A 108 3.99 7.25 1.38
C PHE A 108 3.77 8.18 0.19
N LEU A 109 2.55 8.14 -0.37
CA LEU A 109 2.11 9.08 -1.40
C LEU A 109 1.43 10.28 -0.72
N ASP A 110 2.15 11.39 -0.66
CA ASP A 110 1.68 12.65 -0.09
C ASP A 110 1.12 13.54 -1.20
N VAL A 111 -0.17 13.44 -1.45
CA VAL A 111 -0.86 14.21 -2.46
C VAL A 111 -1.79 15.21 -1.79
N PRO A 112 -1.66 16.52 -2.06
CA PRO A 112 -2.51 17.55 -1.48
C PRO A 112 -4.01 17.30 -1.76
N GLU A 113 -4.86 17.71 -0.82
CA GLU A 113 -6.31 17.46 -0.89
C GLU A 113 -6.93 17.99 -2.18
N GLY A 114 -6.57 19.21 -2.59
CA GLY A 114 -7.08 19.81 -3.83
C GLY A 114 -6.80 18.97 -5.06
N GLU A 115 -5.60 18.36 -5.14
CA GLU A 115 -5.22 17.47 -6.23
C GLU A 115 -5.99 16.14 -6.15
N ARG A 116 -6.15 15.57 -4.96
CA ARG A 116 -6.91 14.33 -4.76
C ARG A 116 -8.39 14.51 -5.10
N ARG A 117 -8.98 15.66 -4.72
CA ARG A 117 -10.37 16.02 -5.07
C ARG A 117 -10.54 16.19 -6.58
N ARG A 118 -9.57 16.80 -7.25
CA ARG A 118 -9.60 16.96 -8.72
C ARG A 118 -9.55 15.63 -9.44
N ARG A 119 -8.75 14.68 -8.94
CA ARG A 119 -8.63 13.34 -9.52
C ARG A 119 -9.86 12.48 -9.29
N ASP A 120 -10.48 12.57 -8.13
CA ASP A 120 -11.66 11.83 -7.63
C ASP A 120 -12.12 10.65 -8.50
N PRO A 121 -11.28 9.64 -8.76
CA PRO A 121 -11.54 8.59 -9.75
C PRO A 121 -12.74 7.71 -9.39
N LYS A 122 -13.21 7.77 -8.14
CA LYS A 122 -14.31 6.96 -7.60
C LYS A 122 -15.55 7.80 -7.28
N GLY A 123 -15.53 9.10 -7.54
CA GLY A 123 -16.61 10.01 -7.17
C GLY A 123 -16.88 10.08 -5.65
N LEU A 124 -15.90 9.69 -4.82
CA LEU A 124 -16.06 9.64 -3.37
C LEU A 124 -16.17 11.04 -2.77
N TYR A 125 -15.38 12.00 -3.27
CA TYR A 125 -15.44 13.38 -2.83
C TYR A 125 -16.75 14.05 -3.29
N ALA A 126 -17.24 13.74 -4.49
CA ALA A 126 -18.54 14.17 -4.96
C ALA A 126 -19.69 13.57 -4.12
N ALA A 127 -19.55 12.29 -3.72
CA ALA A 127 -20.54 11.63 -2.85
C ALA A 127 -20.53 12.20 -1.42
N GLU A 128 -19.35 12.56 -0.89
CA GLU A 128 -19.23 13.24 0.41
C GLU A 128 -19.90 14.61 0.39
N GLN A 129 -19.63 15.43 -0.63
CA GLN A 129 -20.29 16.73 -0.82
C GLN A 129 -21.81 16.60 -0.95
N ALA A 130 -22.31 15.52 -1.53
CA ALA A 130 -23.73 15.24 -1.65
C ALA A 130 -24.35 14.60 -0.38
N GLY A 131 -23.58 14.45 0.72
CA GLY A 131 -24.04 13.85 1.98
C GLY A 131 -24.33 12.34 1.89
N ARG A 132 -23.90 11.68 0.82
CA ARG A 132 -24.12 10.24 0.59
C ARG A 132 -23.08 9.33 1.23
N VAL A 133 -21.95 9.89 1.65
CA VAL A 133 -20.86 9.18 2.35
C VAL A 133 -20.43 10.02 3.54
N THR A 134 -20.51 9.45 4.73
CA THR A 134 -20.31 10.18 5.99
C THR A 134 -18.91 10.05 6.59
N ALA A 135 -18.02 9.24 6.05
CA ALA A 135 -16.69 9.05 6.63
C ALA A 135 -15.65 8.59 5.61
N MET A 136 -14.98 9.52 4.96
CA MET A 136 -13.75 9.22 4.23
C MET A 136 -12.52 9.27 5.15
N ALA A 137 -11.53 8.40 4.90
CA ALA A 137 -10.25 8.53 5.58
C ALA A 137 -9.56 9.83 5.12
N GLY A 138 -9.37 10.76 6.06
CA GLY A 138 -8.83 12.08 5.80
C GLY A 138 -9.87 13.22 5.84
N GLY A 139 -11.17 12.89 6.00
CA GLY A 139 -12.21 13.85 6.38
C GLY A 139 -12.30 13.96 7.91
N GLU A 140 -13.45 13.60 8.49
CA GLU A 140 -13.61 13.60 9.96
C GLU A 140 -12.83 12.47 10.67
N THR A 141 -12.37 11.44 9.94
CA THR A 141 -11.62 10.36 10.55
C THR A 141 -10.15 10.75 10.71
N ARG A 142 -9.69 10.79 11.95
CA ARG A 142 -8.29 11.03 12.30
C ARG A 142 -7.41 9.98 11.62
N VAL A 143 -6.44 10.42 10.82
CA VAL A 143 -5.41 9.58 10.20
C VAL A 143 -4.06 9.82 10.86
N GLU A 144 -3.26 8.77 10.93
CA GLU A 144 -1.92 8.80 11.48
C GLU A 144 -0.92 8.66 10.31
N LEU A 145 -0.45 9.81 9.81
CA LEU A 145 0.53 9.82 8.70
C LEU A 145 1.81 9.09 9.10
N PRO A 146 2.51 8.44 8.15
CA PRO A 146 3.77 7.77 8.43
C PRO A 146 4.80 8.71 9.03
N LEU A 147 5.40 8.31 10.15
CA LEU A 147 6.41 9.14 10.85
C LEU A 147 7.75 9.14 10.14
N SER A 148 8.10 8.05 9.48
CA SER A 148 9.41 7.85 8.87
C SER A 148 9.32 6.81 7.74
N PRO A 149 8.61 7.12 6.64
CA PRO A 149 8.52 6.21 5.49
C PRO A 149 9.91 6.08 4.84
N HIS A 150 10.17 4.94 4.20
CA HIS A 150 11.41 4.76 3.44
C HIS A 150 11.45 5.66 2.21
N LEU A 151 10.29 5.86 1.57
CA LEU A 151 10.12 6.81 0.47
C LEU A 151 8.91 7.69 0.73
N HIS A 152 9.12 8.99 0.63
CA HIS A 152 8.08 10.01 0.66
C HIS A 152 7.98 10.59 -0.76
N LEU A 153 6.87 10.33 -1.45
CA LEU A 153 6.63 10.73 -2.83
C LEU A 153 5.49 11.75 -2.87
N ASP A 154 5.73 12.88 -3.46
CA ASP A 154 4.75 13.96 -3.57
C ASP A 154 4.02 13.96 -4.94
N ALA A 155 3.02 14.81 -5.08
CA ALA A 155 2.19 14.92 -6.27
C ALA A 155 2.92 15.47 -7.50
N ALA A 156 4.13 16.01 -7.35
CA ALA A 156 4.91 16.58 -8.46
C ALA A 156 5.56 15.48 -9.31
N LEU A 157 5.69 14.27 -8.77
CA LEU A 157 6.28 13.14 -9.47
C LEU A 157 5.27 12.46 -10.39
N SER A 158 5.70 12.11 -11.59
CA SER A 158 4.93 11.22 -12.46
C SER A 158 4.87 9.79 -11.88
N VAL A 159 3.94 8.97 -12.38
CA VAL A 159 3.82 7.56 -12.00
C VAL A 159 5.10 6.81 -12.32
N GLU A 160 5.68 7.06 -13.50
CA GLU A 160 6.91 6.44 -13.99
C GLU A 160 8.11 6.80 -13.11
N GLU A 161 8.24 8.08 -12.74
CA GLU A 161 9.31 8.55 -11.86
C GLU A 161 9.16 7.97 -10.46
N SER A 162 7.94 7.88 -9.95
CA SER A 162 7.63 7.26 -8.66
C SER A 162 7.98 5.77 -8.67
N ALA A 163 7.60 5.05 -9.71
CA ALA A 163 7.91 3.63 -9.88
C ALA A 163 9.44 3.42 -9.96
N ARG A 164 10.15 4.25 -10.74
CA ARG A 164 11.61 4.19 -10.87
C ARG A 164 12.29 4.32 -9.51
N ARG A 165 11.91 5.30 -8.69
CA ARG A 165 12.48 5.50 -7.33
C ARG A 165 12.24 4.29 -6.42
N ILE A 166 11.07 3.68 -6.50
CA ILE A 166 10.76 2.48 -5.74
C ILE A 166 11.64 1.31 -6.19
N LEU A 167 11.78 1.11 -7.50
CA LEU A 167 12.59 0.03 -8.06
C LEU A 167 14.08 0.19 -7.72
N GLU A 168 14.62 1.39 -7.78
CA GLU A 168 15.99 1.69 -7.36
C GLU A 168 16.21 1.34 -5.89
N HIS A 169 15.24 1.63 -5.02
CA HIS A 169 15.31 1.30 -3.61
C HIS A 169 15.18 -0.21 -3.35
N CYS A 170 14.44 -0.92 -4.19
CA CYS A 170 14.31 -2.38 -4.11
C CYS A 170 15.59 -3.14 -4.52
N GLY A 171 16.51 -2.49 -5.25
CA GLY A 171 17.66 -3.16 -5.87
C GLY A 171 17.27 -4.04 -7.07
N PRO A 172 18.24 -4.74 -7.67
CA PRO A 172 18.01 -5.54 -8.87
C PRO A 172 16.97 -6.65 -8.63
N PRO A 173 16.23 -7.06 -9.70
CA PRO A 173 15.29 -8.18 -9.62
C PRO A 173 15.98 -9.43 -9.12
N ARG A 174 15.36 -10.14 -8.18
CA ARG A 174 15.89 -11.39 -7.64
C ARG A 174 15.72 -12.52 -8.66
N GLU A 175 16.60 -13.51 -8.66
CA GLU A 175 16.55 -14.64 -9.61
C GLU A 175 15.22 -15.40 -9.60
N GLN A 176 14.52 -15.42 -8.46
CA GLN A 176 13.20 -16.05 -8.33
C GLN A 176 12.10 -15.33 -9.11
N ASP A 177 12.27 -14.04 -9.40
CA ASP A 177 11.33 -13.27 -10.24
C ASP A 177 11.43 -13.65 -11.73
N ARG A 178 12.50 -14.36 -12.14
CA ARG A 178 12.78 -14.76 -13.54
C ARG A 178 12.31 -16.17 -13.91
N GLY A 179 11.95 -17.03 -12.94
CA GLY A 179 11.89 -18.48 -13.13
C GLY A 179 10.50 -19.12 -13.25
N ARG A 180 9.40 -18.38 -13.27
CA ARG A 180 8.03 -18.96 -13.23
C ARG A 180 7.22 -18.83 -14.53
N HIS A 181 7.88 -18.58 -15.65
CA HIS A 181 7.25 -18.57 -16.98
C HIS A 181 7.95 -19.61 -17.88
N SER A 182 7.82 -20.87 -17.53
CA SER A 182 8.10 -22.01 -18.43
C SER A 182 6.96 -23.00 -18.33
#